data_7f418e687076f8cd88c6dc9125205627
#
_entry.id   7f418e687076f8cd88c6dc9125205627
#
_cell.length_a   1.000
_cell.length_b   1.000
_cell.length_c   1.000
_cell.angle_alpha   90.00
_cell.angle_beta   90.00
_cell.angle_gamma   90.00
#
_symmetry.space_group_name_H-M   'P 1'
#
loop_
_entity.id
_entity.type
_entity.pdbx_description
1 polymer ?
#
loop_
_entity_poly.entity_id
_entity_poly.type
_entity_poly.pdbx_seq_one_letter_code
_entity_poly.pdbx_strand_id
1 'polypeptide(L)'
;MSDNRSHIEEKYQWDLTTVFATDELWETEVVELTQAIDDAKGFSGHLLDSSQSLLEITEVELELSRRLEKVYVYASMKNDQDTTVAKYQEFQAKATALYAKFSETFSFYEPELLQLSESDYQSFLLEMPDLQKYDHFFEKIFANKPHVLSQNEEELLAGASEIFGAAGETFEILDNADMVFPVVKNAKGEEVELTHGNFISLMESSDRTVRKEAYQAMYSTYEQFQHTYAKTLQTNVKSQNFKARVHHYQSARQSALSANFIPEEVYETLIKTVNHHLPLLHRYMKLRQKVLGLDDLKMYDVYTPLSQMDMSFTYDEALKKSEKVLAIFGEAYSERVHRAFTERWIDVHVNKGKRSGAYSGGSYDTNAFMLLNWQDTLDNLYTLVHETGHSLHSTFTRENQPYVYGDYSIFLAEIASTTNENILTETLLKEVKDDKNRFAILNHYLDGFKGTIFRQTQFAEFEHAIHVADQEGQVLTSEYLNNLYAELNEKYYGLTKEDNHFIQYEWARIPHFYYNYYVFQYATGFAAANYLAERIVNGNPEDKEAYLNYLKAGNSDYPLNVITKAGVDMTSADYLDAAFRVFEERLVELENLVTKGVHND
;
A
#
# COMPACT_ATOMS: atom_id res chain seq x y z
N MET A 1 -19.17 20.73 11.18
CA MET A 1 -19.66 19.70 12.12
C MET A 1 -19.90 18.47 11.26
N SER A 2 -19.35 17.32 11.60
CA SER A 2 -19.63 16.07 10.86
C SER A 2 -21.11 15.74 11.07
N ASP A 3 -21.84 15.58 9.95
CA ASP A 3 -23.26 15.26 10.00
C ASP A 3 -23.50 13.87 10.60
N ASN A 4 -24.69 13.70 11.20
CA ASN A 4 -25.13 12.37 11.59
C ASN A 4 -25.41 11.58 10.29
N ARG A 5 -24.97 10.31 10.24
CA ARG A 5 -25.17 9.43 9.07
C ARG A 5 -26.61 9.40 8.58
N SER A 6 -27.59 9.49 9.47
CA SER A 6 -29.03 9.54 9.12
C SER A 6 -29.43 10.73 8.25
N HIS A 7 -28.59 11.75 8.11
CA HIS A 7 -28.83 12.92 7.27
C HIS A 7 -28.21 12.81 5.88
N ILE A 8 -27.38 11.78 5.64
CA ILE A 8 -26.76 11.55 4.33
C ILE A 8 -27.79 10.85 3.43
N GLU A 9 -28.03 11.42 2.25
CA GLU A 9 -28.91 10.82 1.27
C GLU A 9 -28.43 9.42 0.88
N GLU A 10 -29.37 8.50 0.68
CA GLU A 10 -29.10 7.08 0.38
C GLU A 10 -28.21 6.90 -0.87
N LYS A 11 -28.32 7.75 -1.86
CA LYS A 11 -27.49 7.69 -3.08
C LYS A 11 -25.99 7.90 -2.83
N TYR A 12 -25.62 8.48 -1.68
CA TYR A 12 -24.23 8.69 -1.27
C TYR A 12 -23.74 7.66 -0.25
N GLN A 13 -24.51 6.61 -0.04
CA GLN A 13 -24.17 5.49 0.81
C GLN A 13 -24.08 4.22 -0.03
N TRP A 14 -23.09 3.40 0.23
CA TRP A 14 -23.01 2.10 -0.45
C TRP A 14 -24.21 1.19 -0.12
N ASP A 15 -24.54 0.29 -1.05
CA ASP A 15 -25.64 -0.65 -0.89
C ASP A 15 -25.15 -2.03 -0.43
N LEU A 16 -25.06 -2.24 0.86
CA LEU A 16 -24.64 -3.50 1.45
C LEU A 16 -25.73 -4.58 1.41
N THR A 17 -26.96 -4.25 1.00
CA THR A 17 -28.01 -5.28 0.82
C THR A 17 -27.67 -6.24 -0.33
N THR A 18 -26.77 -5.84 -1.23
CA THR A 18 -26.22 -6.71 -2.29
C THR A 18 -25.25 -7.76 -1.75
N VAL A 19 -24.72 -7.59 -0.54
CA VAL A 19 -23.85 -8.56 0.15
C VAL A 19 -24.71 -9.51 0.99
N PHE A 20 -25.44 -8.97 1.97
CA PHE A 20 -26.49 -9.65 2.70
C PHE A 20 -27.72 -8.75 2.76
N ALA A 21 -28.87 -9.27 2.35
CA ALA A 21 -30.09 -8.47 2.26
C ALA A 21 -30.54 -7.92 3.62
N THR A 22 -30.24 -8.62 4.71
CA THR A 22 -30.50 -8.19 6.09
C THR A 22 -29.42 -8.68 7.05
N ASP A 23 -29.32 -8.04 8.21
CA ASP A 23 -28.40 -8.44 9.28
C ASP A 23 -28.71 -9.86 9.80
N GLU A 24 -29.99 -10.28 9.81
CA GLU A 24 -30.40 -11.61 10.24
C GLU A 24 -29.90 -12.71 9.28
N LEU A 25 -29.85 -12.44 7.98
CA LEU A 25 -29.26 -13.37 7.00
C LEU A 25 -27.75 -13.50 7.20
N TRP A 26 -27.06 -12.42 7.55
CA TRP A 26 -25.65 -12.49 7.92
C TRP A 26 -25.44 -13.34 9.19
N GLU A 27 -26.27 -13.14 10.23
CA GLU A 27 -26.19 -13.93 11.46
C GLU A 27 -26.45 -15.43 11.21
N THR A 28 -27.39 -15.74 10.31
CA THR A 28 -27.67 -17.12 9.89
C THR A 28 -26.44 -17.73 9.19
N GLU A 29 -25.84 -17.02 8.25
CA GLU A 29 -24.63 -17.47 7.55
C GLU A 29 -23.45 -17.70 8.52
N VAL A 30 -23.26 -16.84 9.52
CA VAL A 30 -22.23 -17.03 10.56
C VAL A 30 -22.44 -18.36 11.33
N VAL A 31 -23.68 -18.70 11.66
CA VAL A 31 -23.99 -19.96 12.36
C VAL A 31 -23.73 -21.17 11.44
N GLU A 32 -24.20 -21.14 10.21
CA GLU A 32 -24.03 -22.24 9.24
C GLU A 32 -22.54 -22.45 8.91
N LEU A 33 -21.81 -21.35 8.68
CA LEU A 33 -20.38 -21.40 8.39
C LEU A 33 -19.57 -21.89 9.59
N THR A 34 -19.95 -21.51 10.81
CA THR A 34 -19.33 -22.03 12.05
C THR A 34 -19.45 -23.56 12.13
N GLN A 35 -20.63 -24.10 11.83
CA GLN A 35 -20.85 -25.55 11.81
C GLN A 35 -20.06 -26.24 10.70
N ALA A 36 -20.03 -25.67 9.50
CA ALA A 36 -19.29 -26.23 8.37
C ALA A 36 -17.77 -26.27 8.64
N ILE A 37 -17.21 -25.24 9.30
CA ILE A 37 -15.82 -25.21 9.73
C ILE A 37 -15.57 -26.31 10.81
N ASP A 38 -16.50 -26.51 11.75
CA ASP A 38 -16.36 -27.58 12.74
C ASP A 38 -16.38 -28.96 12.10
N ASP A 39 -17.23 -29.18 11.12
CA ASP A 39 -17.31 -30.46 10.38
C ASP A 39 -16.01 -30.72 9.58
N ALA A 40 -15.33 -29.68 9.08
CA ALA A 40 -14.09 -29.78 8.33
C ALA A 40 -12.88 -30.23 9.19
N LYS A 41 -12.97 -30.19 10.54
CA LYS A 41 -11.90 -30.70 11.44
C LYS A 41 -11.55 -32.17 11.18
N GLY A 42 -12.53 -32.93 10.65
CA GLY A 42 -12.31 -34.33 10.29
C GLY A 42 -11.37 -34.57 9.10
N PHE A 43 -10.97 -33.53 8.37
CA PHE A 43 -10.08 -33.65 7.21
C PHE A 43 -8.59 -33.74 7.61
N SER A 44 -8.22 -33.28 8.79
CA SER A 44 -6.83 -33.36 9.28
C SER A 44 -6.35 -34.81 9.28
N GLY A 45 -5.19 -35.06 8.66
CA GLY A 45 -4.59 -36.37 8.48
C GLY A 45 -5.11 -37.16 7.26
N HIS A 46 -6.02 -36.58 6.47
CA HIS A 46 -6.67 -37.23 5.33
C HIS A 46 -6.47 -36.55 3.98
N LEU A 47 -5.73 -35.45 3.92
CA LEU A 47 -5.52 -34.66 2.69
C LEU A 47 -4.90 -35.50 1.57
N LEU A 48 -3.97 -36.39 1.90
CA LEU A 48 -3.19 -37.17 0.94
C LEU A 48 -3.62 -38.65 0.84
N ASP A 49 -4.77 -39.02 1.38
CA ASP A 49 -5.27 -40.40 1.30
C ASP A 49 -5.48 -40.87 -0.16
N SER A 50 -5.83 -39.93 -1.04
CA SER A 50 -5.97 -40.16 -2.49
C SER A 50 -5.99 -38.84 -3.26
N SER A 51 -5.85 -38.91 -4.58
CA SER A 51 -6.07 -37.77 -5.48
C SER A 51 -7.48 -37.16 -5.35
N GLN A 52 -8.49 -37.98 -5.09
CA GLN A 52 -9.86 -37.53 -4.82
C GLN A 52 -9.94 -36.77 -3.49
N SER A 53 -9.28 -37.25 -2.42
CA SER A 53 -9.26 -36.58 -1.12
C SER A 53 -8.61 -35.20 -1.22
N LEU A 54 -7.48 -35.10 -1.94
CA LEU A 54 -6.81 -33.81 -2.18
C LEU A 54 -7.75 -32.84 -2.88
N LEU A 55 -8.44 -33.26 -3.93
CA LEU A 55 -9.39 -32.39 -4.65
C LEU A 55 -10.54 -31.94 -3.73
N GLU A 56 -11.23 -32.87 -3.09
CA GLU A 56 -12.41 -32.59 -2.25
C GLU A 56 -12.08 -31.66 -1.08
N ILE A 57 -10.98 -31.91 -0.36
CA ILE A 57 -10.59 -31.10 0.78
C ILE A 57 -10.14 -29.69 0.33
N THR A 58 -9.43 -29.58 -0.79
CA THR A 58 -9.08 -28.29 -1.40
C THR A 58 -10.34 -27.50 -1.79
N GLU A 59 -11.32 -28.14 -2.41
CA GLU A 59 -12.57 -27.47 -2.79
C GLU A 59 -13.38 -27.01 -1.57
N VAL A 60 -13.40 -27.80 -0.50
CA VAL A 60 -14.08 -27.40 0.74
C VAL A 60 -13.36 -26.25 1.42
N GLU A 61 -12.03 -26.27 1.51
CA GLU A 61 -11.25 -25.18 2.07
C GLU A 61 -11.52 -23.86 1.33
N LEU A 62 -11.43 -23.87 0.00
CA LEU A 62 -11.69 -22.71 -0.84
C LEU A 62 -13.13 -22.21 -0.75
N GLU A 63 -14.13 -23.11 -0.69
CA GLU A 63 -15.53 -22.72 -0.56
C GLU A 63 -15.82 -22.08 0.80
N LEU A 64 -15.29 -22.64 1.90
CA LEU A 64 -15.46 -22.06 3.23
C LEU A 64 -14.71 -20.72 3.37
N SER A 65 -13.51 -20.60 2.80
CA SER A 65 -12.76 -19.34 2.74
C SER A 65 -13.54 -18.26 1.99
N ARG A 66 -14.11 -18.58 0.83
CA ARG A 66 -14.93 -17.68 0.03
C ARG A 66 -16.16 -17.15 0.77
N ARG A 67 -16.85 -18.02 1.50
CA ARG A 67 -17.99 -17.64 2.35
C ARG A 67 -17.56 -16.77 3.52
N LEU A 68 -16.44 -17.12 4.14
CA LEU A 68 -15.85 -16.39 5.26
C LEU A 68 -15.47 -14.95 4.87
N GLU A 69 -14.84 -14.76 3.72
CA GLU A 69 -14.53 -13.42 3.20
C GLU A 69 -15.79 -12.56 3.07
N LYS A 70 -16.86 -13.12 2.54
CA LYS A 70 -18.14 -12.39 2.39
C LYS A 70 -18.72 -11.98 3.74
N VAL A 71 -18.67 -12.87 4.72
CA VAL A 71 -19.11 -12.62 6.11
C VAL A 71 -18.27 -11.51 6.75
N TYR A 72 -16.93 -11.58 6.58
CA TYR A 72 -16.00 -10.62 7.14
C TYR A 72 -16.18 -9.22 6.52
N VAL A 73 -16.29 -9.14 5.20
CA VAL A 73 -16.45 -7.88 4.45
C VAL A 73 -17.72 -7.15 4.87
N TYR A 74 -18.85 -7.85 4.99
CA TYR A 74 -20.10 -7.24 5.46
C TYR A 74 -19.96 -6.63 6.85
N ALA A 75 -19.41 -7.40 7.80
CA ALA A 75 -19.21 -6.94 9.17
C ALA A 75 -18.30 -5.71 9.24
N SER A 76 -17.17 -5.75 8.52
CA SER A 76 -16.20 -4.63 8.46
C SER A 76 -16.82 -3.38 7.87
N MET A 77 -17.52 -3.50 6.74
CA MET A 77 -18.12 -2.34 6.08
C MET A 77 -19.27 -1.73 6.89
N LYS A 78 -20.07 -2.55 7.59
CA LYS A 78 -21.08 -2.06 8.54
C LYS A 78 -20.45 -1.30 9.71
N ASN A 79 -19.34 -1.79 10.23
CA ASN A 79 -18.60 -1.12 11.30
C ASN A 79 -17.94 0.18 10.80
N ASP A 80 -17.35 0.19 9.60
CA ASP A 80 -16.66 1.35 9.05
C ASP A 80 -17.57 2.55 8.72
N GLN A 81 -18.86 2.28 8.47
CA GLN A 81 -19.86 3.34 8.30
C GLN A 81 -20.05 4.19 9.55
N ASP A 82 -20.00 3.57 10.72
CA ASP A 82 -20.09 4.22 12.03
C ASP A 82 -19.55 3.27 13.11
N THR A 83 -18.29 3.49 13.48
CA THR A 83 -17.57 2.67 14.47
C THR A 83 -18.12 2.80 15.89
N THR A 84 -19.10 3.68 16.14
CA THR A 84 -19.74 3.87 17.46
C THR A 84 -20.93 2.93 17.67
N VAL A 85 -21.37 2.20 16.64
CA VAL A 85 -22.53 1.29 16.71
C VAL A 85 -22.13 -0.05 17.30
N ALA A 86 -22.48 -0.30 18.56
CA ALA A 86 -22.11 -1.50 19.30
C ALA A 86 -22.48 -2.82 18.57
N LYS A 87 -23.64 -2.85 17.88
CA LYS A 87 -24.06 -4.01 17.09
C LYS A 87 -23.01 -4.38 16.02
N TYR A 88 -22.45 -3.40 15.31
CA TYR A 88 -21.51 -3.67 14.23
C TYR A 88 -20.09 -3.91 14.73
N GLN A 89 -19.73 -3.38 15.91
CA GLN A 89 -18.53 -3.83 16.64
C GLN A 89 -18.63 -5.32 17.01
N GLU A 90 -19.82 -5.78 17.45
CA GLU A 90 -20.06 -7.19 17.73
C GLU A 90 -19.97 -8.06 16.46
N PHE A 91 -20.52 -7.59 15.33
CA PHE A 91 -20.40 -8.28 14.05
C PHE A 91 -18.94 -8.45 13.65
N GLN A 92 -18.14 -7.38 13.73
CA GLN A 92 -16.71 -7.41 13.45
C GLN A 92 -15.97 -8.41 14.35
N ALA A 93 -16.27 -8.42 15.64
CA ALA A 93 -15.66 -9.37 16.58
C ALA A 93 -16.02 -10.83 16.26
N LYS A 94 -17.30 -11.11 15.92
CA LYS A 94 -17.75 -12.44 15.50
C LYS A 94 -17.05 -12.90 14.21
N ALA A 95 -16.96 -12.03 13.19
CA ALA A 95 -16.29 -12.35 11.94
C ALA A 95 -14.79 -12.62 12.14
N THR A 96 -14.11 -11.82 12.99
CA THR A 96 -12.70 -12.03 13.33
C THR A 96 -12.48 -13.36 14.07
N ALA A 97 -13.36 -13.70 15.03
CA ALA A 97 -13.27 -14.98 15.74
C ALA A 97 -13.52 -16.18 14.81
N LEU A 98 -14.43 -16.03 13.84
CA LEU A 98 -14.70 -17.07 12.84
C LEU A 98 -13.50 -17.26 11.90
N TYR A 99 -12.82 -16.18 11.54
CA TYR A 99 -11.58 -16.22 10.74
C TYR A 99 -10.47 -16.98 11.48
N ALA A 100 -10.27 -16.68 12.77
CA ALA A 100 -9.29 -17.39 13.60
C ALA A 100 -9.61 -18.90 13.70
N LYS A 101 -10.90 -19.24 13.87
CA LYS A 101 -11.37 -20.64 13.90
C LYS A 101 -11.11 -21.37 12.59
N PHE A 102 -11.36 -20.72 11.45
CA PHE A 102 -11.07 -21.28 10.11
C PHE A 102 -9.58 -21.56 9.97
N SER A 103 -8.73 -20.58 10.29
CA SER A 103 -7.27 -20.71 10.21
C SER A 103 -6.74 -21.85 11.10
N GLU A 104 -7.28 -21.99 12.31
CA GLU A 104 -6.96 -23.11 13.19
C GLU A 104 -7.37 -24.46 12.59
N THR A 105 -8.60 -24.55 12.03
CA THR A 105 -9.14 -25.78 11.47
C THR A 105 -8.35 -26.26 10.26
N PHE A 106 -7.89 -25.37 9.38
CA PHE A 106 -7.14 -25.71 8.17
C PHE A 106 -5.62 -25.58 8.35
N SER A 107 -5.10 -25.40 9.57
CA SER A 107 -3.67 -25.31 9.84
C SER A 107 -2.87 -26.54 9.39
N PHE A 108 -3.53 -27.69 9.22
CA PHE A 108 -2.93 -28.94 8.73
C PHE A 108 -2.64 -28.92 7.22
N TYR A 109 -3.33 -28.08 6.45
CA TYR A 109 -3.42 -28.18 4.99
C TYR A 109 -2.04 -28.05 4.31
N GLU A 110 -1.32 -26.95 4.53
CA GLU A 110 0.00 -26.77 3.96
C GLU A 110 1.02 -27.80 4.46
N PRO A 111 1.15 -28.08 5.77
CA PRO A 111 2.07 -29.10 6.27
C PRO A 111 1.83 -30.51 5.70
N GLU A 112 0.58 -30.91 5.51
CA GLU A 112 0.29 -32.20 4.88
C GLU A 112 0.61 -32.17 3.38
N LEU A 113 0.21 -31.12 2.66
CA LEU A 113 0.49 -30.98 1.23
C LEU A 113 1.99 -31.02 0.95
N LEU A 114 2.83 -30.41 1.78
CA LEU A 114 4.29 -30.40 1.63
C LEU A 114 4.95 -31.78 1.86
N GLN A 115 4.22 -32.78 2.38
CA GLN A 115 4.70 -34.16 2.45
C GLN A 115 4.61 -34.88 1.09
N LEU A 116 3.77 -34.37 0.17
CA LEU A 116 3.62 -34.96 -1.16
C LEU A 116 4.94 -34.84 -1.94
N SER A 117 5.38 -35.95 -2.51
CA SER A 117 6.53 -35.92 -3.43
C SER A 117 6.11 -35.42 -4.81
N GLU A 118 7.06 -34.88 -5.57
CA GLU A 118 6.81 -34.45 -6.97
C GLU A 118 6.24 -35.59 -7.80
N SER A 119 6.77 -36.81 -7.66
CA SER A 119 6.29 -37.98 -8.40
C SER A 119 4.87 -38.38 -8.02
N ASP A 120 4.50 -38.27 -6.75
CA ASP A 120 3.16 -38.60 -6.28
C ASP A 120 2.16 -37.52 -6.72
N TYR A 121 2.58 -36.26 -6.69
CA TYR A 121 1.76 -35.16 -7.21
C TYR A 121 1.47 -35.34 -8.71
N GLN A 122 2.47 -35.68 -9.53
CA GLN A 122 2.27 -35.97 -10.94
C GLN A 122 1.35 -37.18 -11.16
N SER A 123 1.41 -38.19 -10.30
CA SER A 123 0.48 -39.32 -10.33
C SER A 123 -0.95 -38.89 -10.00
N PHE A 124 -1.13 -38.03 -9.00
CA PHE A 124 -2.42 -37.47 -8.61
C PHE A 124 -3.05 -36.64 -9.74
N LEU A 125 -2.25 -35.83 -10.46
CA LEU A 125 -2.73 -35.07 -11.63
C LEU A 125 -3.20 -35.98 -12.77
N LEU A 126 -2.55 -37.14 -12.97
CA LEU A 126 -2.97 -38.12 -13.99
C LEU A 126 -4.26 -38.87 -13.59
N GLU A 127 -4.41 -39.18 -12.31
CA GLU A 127 -5.60 -39.87 -11.76
C GLU A 127 -6.80 -38.94 -11.67
N MET A 128 -6.58 -37.65 -11.33
CA MET A 128 -7.60 -36.64 -11.12
C MET A 128 -7.26 -35.36 -11.89
N PRO A 129 -7.59 -35.29 -13.20
CA PRO A 129 -7.28 -34.13 -14.04
C PRO A 129 -7.86 -32.79 -13.55
N ASP A 130 -8.92 -32.82 -12.75
CA ASP A 130 -9.55 -31.62 -12.18
C ASP A 130 -8.63 -30.90 -11.19
N LEU A 131 -7.57 -31.54 -10.67
CA LEU A 131 -6.53 -30.90 -9.88
C LEU A 131 -5.71 -29.88 -10.68
N GLN A 132 -5.63 -30.01 -12.01
CA GLN A 132 -4.87 -29.08 -12.86
C GLN A 132 -5.33 -27.63 -12.73
N LYS A 133 -6.59 -27.39 -12.40
CA LYS A 133 -7.11 -26.03 -12.16
C LYS A 133 -6.46 -25.34 -10.94
N TYR A 134 -5.82 -26.11 -10.05
CA TYR A 134 -5.14 -25.65 -8.85
C TYR A 134 -3.61 -25.74 -8.96
N ASP A 135 -3.07 -26.11 -10.13
CA ASP A 135 -1.65 -26.40 -10.30
C ASP A 135 -0.74 -25.25 -9.83
N HIS A 136 -1.01 -24.03 -10.27
CA HIS A 136 -0.25 -22.86 -9.82
C HIS A 136 -0.43 -22.55 -8.33
N PHE A 137 -1.59 -22.83 -7.75
CA PHE A 137 -1.82 -22.69 -6.31
C PHE A 137 -0.92 -23.68 -5.52
N PHE A 138 -0.87 -24.95 -5.92
CA PHE A 138 -0.01 -25.95 -5.33
C PHE A 138 1.48 -25.65 -5.59
N GLU A 139 1.86 -25.22 -6.79
CA GLU A 139 3.22 -24.82 -7.14
C GLU A 139 3.77 -23.77 -6.17
N LYS A 140 2.98 -22.74 -5.83
CA LYS A 140 3.39 -21.71 -4.87
C LYS A 140 3.63 -22.27 -3.47
N ILE A 141 2.81 -23.23 -3.03
CA ILE A 141 3.00 -23.90 -1.73
C ILE A 141 4.27 -24.75 -1.78
N PHE A 142 4.47 -25.57 -2.83
CA PHE A 142 5.67 -26.41 -2.97
C PHE A 142 6.96 -25.59 -3.07
N ALA A 143 6.92 -24.39 -3.63
CA ALA A 143 8.07 -23.49 -3.69
C ALA A 143 8.60 -23.11 -2.29
N ASN A 144 7.76 -23.15 -1.24
CA ASN A 144 8.17 -22.90 0.14
C ASN A 144 8.85 -24.11 0.80
N LYS A 145 8.76 -25.31 0.21
CA LYS A 145 9.28 -26.56 0.81
C LYS A 145 10.73 -26.49 1.30
N PRO A 146 11.69 -25.85 0.59
CA PRO A 146 13.07 -25.71 1.07
C PRO A 146 13.22 -24.86 2.33
N HIS A 147 12.18 -24.08 2.65
CA HIS A 147 12.16 -23.09 3.73
C HIS A 147 11.26 -23.49 4.91
N VAL A 148 10.67 -24.68 4.87
CA VAL A 148 9.85 -25.21 5.96
C VAL A 148 10.72 -26.09 6.87
N LEU A 149 10.61 -25.87 8.17
CA LEU A 149 11.33 -26.62 9.21
C LEU A 149 10.56 -27.88 9.61
N SER A 150 11.14 -28.66 10.55
CA SER A 150 10.39 -29.74 11.17
C SER A 150 9.20 -29.20 11.97
N GLN A 151 8.16 -30.01 12.14
CA GLN A 151 6.96 -29.63 12.91
C GLN A 151 7.31 -29.09 14.31
N ASN A 152 8.21 -29.74 15.03
CA ASN A 152 8.60 -29.31 16.38
C ASN A 152 9.31 -27.93 16.37
N GLU A 153 10.11 -27.65 15.32
CA GLU A 153 10.79 -26.36 15.17
C GLU A 153 9.80 -25.25 14.81
N GLU A 154 8.85 -25.51 13.91
CA GLU A 154 7.79 -24.54 13.56
C GLU A 154 6.88 -24.27 14.78
N GLU A 155 6.48 -25.28 15.54
CA GLU A 155 5.72 -25.11 16.78
C GLU A 155 6.47 -24.27 17.82
N LEU A 156 7.79 -24.47 17.95
CA LEU A 156 8.64 -23.68 18.85
C LEU A 156 8.70 -22.21 18.42
N LEU A 157 8.89 -21.95 17.11
CA LEU A 157 8.92 -20.59 16.55
C LEU A 157 7.55 -19.90 16.65
N ALA A 158 6.48 -20.62 16.39
CA ALA A 158 5.11 -20.12 16.57
C ALA A 158 4.82 -19.77 18.02
N GLY A 159 5.24 -20.61 18.98
CA GLY A 159 5.13 -20.34 20.40
C GLY A 159 5.96 -19.14 20.90
N ALA A 160 6.99 -18.73 20.14
CA ALA A 160 7.80 -17.55 20.42
C ALA A 160 7.34 -16.27 19.65
N SER A 161 6.24 -16.33 18.90
CA SER A 161 5.79 -15.23 18.01
C SER A 161 5.57 -13.90 18.74
N GLU A 162 4.97 -13.94 19.94
CA GLU A 162 4.77 -12.74 20.78
C GLU A 162 6.12 -12.11 21.20
N ILE A 163 7.13 -12.93 21.49
CA ILE A 163 8.48 -12.46 21.85
C ILE A 163 9.11 -11.76 20.65
N PHE A 164 8.95 -12.31 19.45
CA PHE A 164 9.46 -11.69 18.22
C PHE A 164 8.71 -10.41 17.83
N GLY A 165 7.42 -10.28 18.16
CA GLY A 165 6.59 -9.09 17.94
C GLY A 165 6.84 -7.95 18.92
N ALA A 166 7.34 -8.26 20.13
CA ALA A 166 7.43 -7.32 21.25
C ALA A 166 8.20 -6.02 20.96
N ALA A 167 9.18 -6.06 20.05
CA ALA A 167 9.93 -4.85 19.65
C ALA A 167 9.06 -3.86 18.87
N GLY A 168 8.24 -4.36 17.92
CA GLY A 168 7.28 -3.54 17.17
C GLY A 168 6.18 -3.00 18.07
N GLU A 169 5.62 -3.84 18.94
CA GLU A 169 4.59 -3.42 19.90
C GLU A 169 5.12 -2.36 20.87
N THR A 170 6.37 -2.49 21.33
CA THR A 170 7.00 -1.48 22.20
C THR A 170 7.20 -0.16 21.45
N PHE A 171 7.58 -0.22 20.15
CA PHE A 171 7.65 0.96 19.30
C PHE A 171 6.29 1.64 19.23
N GLU A 172 5.22 0.91 18.93
CA GLU A 172 3.87 1.46 18.78
C GLU A 172 3.34 2.10 20.07
N ILE A 173 3.57 1.45 21.21
CA ILE A 173 3.16 1.99 22.53
C ILE A 173 3.92 3.27 22.83
N LEU A 174 5.25 3.28 22.66
CA LEU A 174 6.06 4.46 22.92
C LEU A 174 5.66 5.61 22.00
N ASP A 175 5.50 5.34 20.70
CA ASP A 175 5.22 6.35 19.67
C ASP A 175 3.81 6.94 19.76
N ASN A 176 2.80 6.12 20.03
CA ASN A 176 1.40 6.53 19.99
C ASN A 176 0.78 6.85 21.36
N ALA A 177 1.31 6.28 22.46
CA ALA A 177 0.69 6.39 23.77
C ALA A 177 1.54 7.16 24.81
N ASP A 178 2.85 6.87 24.88
CA ASP A 178 3.67 7.40 25.97
C ASP A 178 4.39 8.70 25.60
N MET A 179 4.62 8.95 24.31
CA MET A 179 5.35 10.11 23.86
C MET A 179 4.47 11.36 23.86
N VAL A 180 4.94 12.42 24.53
CA VAL A 180 4.27 13.72 24.58
C VAL A 180 5.15 14.75 23.88
N PHE A 181 4.60 15.39 22.85
CA PHE A 181 5.29 16.44 22.11
C PHE A 181 5.06 17.82 22.76
N PRO A 182 6.01 18.75 22.59
CA PRO A 182 5.84 20.12 23.07
C PRO A 182 4.66 20.84 22.40
N VAL A 183 4.13 21.84 23.09
CA VAL A 183 3.19 22.82 22.51
C VAL A 183 3.96 23.74 21.57
N VAL A 184 3.42 23.98 20.37
CA VAL A 184 3.95 24.87 19.36
C VAL A 184 2.91 25.93 18.96
N LYS A 185 3.31 26.94 18.20
CA LYS A 185 2.38 27.93 17.66
C LYS A 185 2.00 27.60 16.22
N ASN A 186 0.72 27.73 15.89
CA ASN A 186 0.25 27.66 14.51
C ASN A 186 0.43 29.02 13.80
N ALA A 187 0.10 29.10 12.51
CA ALA A 187 0.22 30.32 11.71
C ALA A 187 -0.65 31.50 12.20
N LYS A 188 -1.64 31.25 13.08
CA LYS A 188 -2.45 32.29 13.73
C LYS A 188 -1.85 32.77 15.05
N GLY A 189 -0.73 32.19 15.49
CA GLY A 189 -0.11 32.45 16.77
C GLY A 189 -0.78 31.74 17.95
N GLU A 190 -1.71 30.84 17.71
CA GLU A 190 -2.40 30.04 18.71
C GLU A 190 -1.52 28.88 19.16
N GLU A 191 -1.50 28.61 20.47
CA GLU A 191 -0.83 27.44 21.02
C GLU A 191 -1.60 26.17 20.65
N VAL A 192 -0.89 25.19 20.06
CA VAL A 192 -1.42 23.88 19.67
C VAL A 192 -0.50 22.78 20.19
N GLU A 193 -1.08 21.74 20.73
CA GLU A 193 -0.34 20.53 21.07
C GLU A 193 0.13 19.85 19.79
N LEU A 194 1.44 19.60 19.67
CA LEU A 194 2.00 18.90 18.52
C LEU A 194 1.65 17.41 18.60
N THR A 195 1.21 16.83 17.51
CA THR A 195 0.85 15.41 17.36
C THR A 195 1.30 14.88 16.02
N HIS A 196 1.35 13.55 15.84
CA HIS A 196 1.56 12.95 14.54
C HIS A 196 0.52 13.41 13.50
N GLY A 197 -0.72 13.58 13.93
CA GLY A 197 -1.83 13.96 13.06
C GLY A 197 -1.78 15.38 12.52
N ASN A 198 -1.17 16.35 13.26
CA ASN A 198 -1.09 17.74 12.82
C ASN A 198 0.31 18.16 12.36
N PHE A 199 1.32 17.32 12.51
CA PHE A 199 2.70 17.64 12.16
C PHE A 199 2.86 18.04 10.69
N ILE A 200 2.29 17.26 9.77
CA ILE A 200 2.39 17.56 8.32
C ILE A 200 1.73 18.89 7.99
N SER A 201 0.54 19.17 8.54
CA SER A 201 -0.13 20.46 8.35
C SER A 201 0.69 21.66 8.86
N LEU A 202 1.42 21.49 9.96
CA LEU A 202 2.35 22.51 10.46
C LEU A 202 3.58 22.66 9.55
N MET A 203 4.08 21.58 8.98
CA MET A 203 5.19 21.58 8.02
C MET A 203 4.82 22.18 6.66
N GLU A 204 3.53 22.20 6.32
CA GLU A 204 2.98 22.84 5.11
C GLU A 204 2.66 24.33 5.32
N SER A 205 2.78 24.85 6.55
CA SER A 205 2.54 26.27 6.84
C SER A 205 3.38 27.18 5.94
N SER A 206 2.79 28.26 5.45
CA SER A 206 3.51 29.33 4.74
C SER A 206 4.50 30.07 5.64
N ASP A 207 4.27 30.09 6.96
CA ASP A 207 5.19 30.68 7.95
C ASP A 207 6.35 29.74 8.25
N ARG A 208 7.56 30.14 7.83
CA ARG A 208 8.79 29.38 8.04
C ARG A 208 9.11 29.15 9.53
N THR A 209 8.73 30.09 10.41
CA THR A 209 8.95 29.96 11.85
C THR A 209 8.14 28.82 12.42
N VAL A 210 6.88 28.72 12.01
CA VAL A 210 5.97 27.61 12.40
C VAL A 210 6.56 26.26 11.98
N ARG A 211 6.99 26.14 10.71
CA ARG A 211 7.61 24.91 10.23
C ARG A 211 8.84 24.51 11.03
N LYS A 212 9.74 25.49 11.25
CA LYS A 212 10.98 25.27 12.00
C LYS A 212 10.70 24.84 13.44
N GLU A 213 9.79 25.52 14.15
CA GLU A 213 9.46 25.20 15.53
C GLU A 213 8.79 23.82 15.64
N ALA A 214 7.84 23.50 14.77
CA ALA A 214 7.20 22.19 14.73
C ALA A 214 8.20 21.05 14.44
N TYR A 215 9.09 21.27 13.48
CA TYR A 215 10.15 20.34 13.12
C TYR A 215 11.10 20.06 14.29
N GLN A 216 11.59 21.14 14.93
CA GLN A 216 12.48 21.02 16.07
C GLN A 216 11.80 20.36 17.26
N ALA A 217 10.55 20.73 17.56
CA ALA A 217 9.78 20.14 18.65
C ALA A 217 9.55 18.63 18.43
N MET A 218 9.20 18.22 17.20
CA MET A 218 9.03 16.82 16.85
C MET A 218 10.34 16.04 17.08
N TYR A 219 11.41 16.41 16.41
CA TYR A 219 12.64 15.62 16.40
C TYR A 219 13.47 15.74 17.68
N SER A 220 13.38 16.83 18.46
CA SER A 220 13.97 16.89 19.80
C SER A 220 13.32 15.91 20.78
N THR A 221 12.04 15.58 20.58
CA THR A 221 11.37 14.54 21.35
C THR A 221 11.91 13.15 20.97
N TYR A 222 12.06 12.85 19.68
CA TYR A 222 12.70 11.60 19.26
C TYR A 222 14.16 11.48 19.70
N GLU A 223 14.92 12.58 19.75
CA GLU A 223 16.27 12.62 20.30
C GLU A 223 16.31 12.12 21.75
N GLN A 224 15.33 12.50 22.58
CA GLN A 224 15.26 12.04 23.98
C GLN A 224 15.09 10.53 24.09
N PHE A 225 14.38 9.89 23.16
CA PHE A 225 14.08 8.46 23.16
C PHE A 225 14.95 7.65 22.20
N GLN A 226 15.95 8.25 21.53
CA GLN A 226 16.74 7.62 20.47
C GLN A 226 17.34 6.26 20.86
N HIS A 227 17.77 6.10 22.12
CA HIS A 227 18.36 4.84 22.58
C HIS A 227 17.32 3.71 22.71
N THR A 228 16.10 4.04 23.11
CA THR A 228 14.98 3.09 23.17
C THR A 228 14.55 2.68 21.78
N TYR A 229 14.35 3.65 20.88
CA TYR A 229 14.03 3.37 19.46
C TYR A 229 15.14 2.57 18.77
N ALA A 230 16.41 2.88 19.01
CA ALA A 230 17.53 2.09 18.48
C ALA A 230 17.48 0.65 18.98
N LYS A 231 17.09 0.43 20.25
CA LYS A 231 16.98 -0.91 20.81
C LYS A 231 15.82 -1.69 20.24
N THR A 232 14.65 -1.07 20.06
CA THR A 232 13.48 -1.73 19.45
C THR A 232 13.77 -2.08 18.00
N LEU A 233 14.29 -1.14 17.20
CA LEU A 233 14.63 -1.39 15.79
C LEU A 233 15.73 -2.47 15.65
N GLN A 234 16.80 -2.41 16.45
CA GLN A 234 17.83 -3.45 16.47
C GLN A 234 17.24 -4.83 16.77
N THR A 235 16.32 -4.92 17.74
CA THR A 235 15.70 -6.19 18.12
C THR A 235 14.82 -6.72 17.00
N ASN A 236 14.07 -5.84 16.33
CA ASN A 236 13.23 -6.20 15.18
C ASN A 236 14.08 -6.72 14.01
N VAL A 237 15.16 -6.02 13.64
CA VAL A 237 16.10 -6.44 12.58
C VAL A 237 16.72 -7.80 12.89
N LYS A 238 17.15 -7.99 14.16
CA LYS A 238 17.68 -9.30 14.61
C LYS A 238 16.65 -10.41 14.50
N SER A 239 15.39 -10.15 14.86
CA SER A 239 14.29 -11.11 14.73
C SER A 239 14.07 -11.52 13.28
N GLN A 240 14.06 -10.54 12.37
CA GLN A 240 13.87 -10.77 10.93
C GLN A 240 15.06 -11.55 10.32
N ASN A 241 16.30 -11.16 10.61
CA ASN A 241 17.49 -11.88 10.18
C ASN A 241 17.58 -13.29 10.78
N PHE A 242 17.16 -13.46 12.03
CA PHE A 242 17.10 -14.77 12.67
C PHE A 242 16.08 -15.68 11.98
N LYS A 243 14.84 -15.21 11.78
CA LYS A 243 13.78 -15.96 11.10
C LYS A 243 14.21 -16.39 9.69
N ALA A 244 14.77 -15.45 8.90
CA ALA A 244 15.27 -15.77 7.56
C ALA A 244 16.34 -16.88 7.59
N ARG A 245 17.32 -16.78 8.50
CA ARG A 245 18.40 -17.76 8.62
C ARG A 245 17.89 -19.15 9.01
N VAL A 246 16.99 -19.25 9.98
CA VAL A 246 16.48 -20.56 10.43
C VAL A 246 15.62 -21.22 9.36
N HIS A 247 14.90 -20.44 8.55
CA HIS A 247 14.14 -20.92 7.39
C HIS A 247 15.01 -21.06 6.12
N HIS A 248 16.34 -21.10 6.26
CA HIS A 248 17.29 -21.34 5.16
C HIS A 248 17.33 -20.30 4.04
N TYR A 249 16.89 -19.07 4.31
CA TYR A 249 17.11 -17.93 3.41
C TYR A 249 18.51 -17.33 3.63
N GLN A 250 19.08 -16.75 2.58
CA GLN A 250 20.40 -16.10 2.64
C GLN A 250 20.33 -14.77 3.41
N SER A 251 19.19 -14.09 3.39
CA SER A 251 18.97 -12.80 4.01
C SER A 251 17.50 -12.57 4.37
N ALA A 252 17.22 -11.61 5.26
CA ALA A 252 15.86 -11.14 5.52
C ALA A 252 15.22 -10.57 4.25
N ARG A 253 16.01 -9.90 3.38
CA ARG A 253 15.53 -9.39 2.09
C ARG A 253 15.04 -10.53 1.20
N GLN A 254 15.84 -11.56 0.99
CA GLN A 254 15.42 -12.73 0.21
C GLN A 254 14.15 -13.34 0.77
N SER A 255 14.06 -13.54 2.10
CA SER A 255 12.88 -14.08 2.76
C SER A 255 11.63 -13.22 2.51
N ALA A 256 11.74 -11.90 2.67
CA ALA A 256 10.63 -10.99 2.50
C ALA A 256 10.14 -10.93 1.03
N LEU A 257 11.07 -10.87 0.07
CA LEU A 257 10.73 -10.79 -1.34
C LEU A 257 10.16 -12.12 -1.88
N SER A 258 10.66 -13.27 -1.36
CA SER A 258 10.19 -14.60 -1.77
C SER A 258 8.71 -14.83 -1.44
N ALA A 259 8.16 -14.17 -0.43
CA ALA A 259 6.74 -14.24 -0.10
C ALA A 259 5.82 -13.82 -1.26
N ASN A 260 6.31 -12.96 -2.14
CA ASN A 260 5.64 -12.54 -3.37
C ASN A 260 6.37 -13.02 -4.64
N PHE A 261 7.31 -13.95 -4.52
CA PHE A 261 8.12 -14.47 -5.63
C PHE A 261 8.87 -13.38 -6.40
N ILE A 262 9.36 -12.35 -5.68
CA ILE A 262 10.11 -11.23 -6.26
C ILE A 262 11.61 -11.52 -6.14
N PRO A 263 12.39 -11.54 -7.23
CA PRO A 263 13.85 -11.69 -7.16
C PRO A 263 14.49 -10.42 -6.59
N GLU A 264 15.61 -10.61 -5.88
CA GLU A 264 16.35 -9.51 -5.25
C GLU A 264 16.84 -8.45 -6.25
N GLU A 265 17.01 -8.84 -7.53
CA GLU A 265 17.39 -7.95 -8.64
C GLU A 265 16.42 -6.76 -8.81
N VAL A 266 15.12 -6.95 -8.56
CA VAL A 266 14.13 -5.85 -8.58
C VAL A 266 14.49 -4.77 -7.57
N TYR A 267 14.85 -5.17 -6.36
CA TYR A 267 15.25 -4.27 -5.29
C TYR A 267 16.57 -3.55 -5.59
N GLU A 268 17.55 -4.29 -6.08
CA GLU A 268 18.87 -3.77 -6.44
C GLU A 268 18.80 -2.78 -7.60
N THR A 269 18.03 -3.12 -8.64
CA THR A 269 17.79 -2.25 -9.80
C THR A 269 17.11 -0.95 -9.38
N LEU A 270 16.11 -1.01 -8.48
CA LEU A 270 15.46 0.17 -7.94
C LEU A 270 16.47 1.11 -7.29
N ILE A 271 17.23 0.64 -6.30
CA ILE A 271 18.19 1.47 -5.56
C ILE A 271 19.22 2.07 -6.51
N LYS A 272 19.81 1.26 -7.39
CA LYS A 272 20.83 1.70 -8.35
C LYS A 272 20.29 2.78 -9.28
N THR A 273 19.11 2.58 -9.84
CA THR A 273 18.53 3.53 -10.81
C THR A 273 18.10 4.83 -10.13
N VAL A 274 17.45 4.78 -8.98
CA VAL A 274 17.08 5.99 -8.24
C VAL A 274 18.34 6.79 -7.84
N ASN A 275 19.40 6.12 -7.38
CA ASN A 275 20.65 6.78 -7.06
C ASN A 275 21.29 7.47 -8.27
N HIS A 276 21.19 6.88 -9.47
CA HIS A 276 21.64 7.51 -10.71
C HIS A 276 20.89 8.82 -11.01
N HIS A 277 19.59 8.89 -10.68
CA HIS A 277 18.73 10.05 -10.94
C HIS A 277 18.64 11.07 -9.78
N LEU A 278 19.39 10.93 -8.68
CA LEU A 278 19.41 11.91 -7.58
C LEU A 278 19.68 13.35 -8.02
N PRO A 279 20.50 13.63 -9.06
CA PRO A 279 20.67 15.00 -9.55
C PRO A 279 19.34 15.69 -9.92
N LEU A 280 18.30 14.96 -10.34
CA LEU A 280 16.97 15.52 -10.62
C LEU A 280 16.28 15.97 -9.33
N LEU A 281 16.39 15.20 -8.25
CA LEU A 281 15.87 15.62 -6.94
C LEU A 281 16.59 16.87 -6.43
N HIS A 282 17.94 16.91 -6.53
CA HIS A 282 18.72 18.08 -6.14
C HIS A 282 18.32 19.32 -6.95
N ARG A 283 18.03 19.16 -8.26
CA ARG A 283 17.54 20.23 -9.11
C ARG A 283 16.15 20.71 -8.67
N TYR A 284 15.27 19.79 -8.32
CA TYR A 284 13.94 20.13 -7.78
C TYR A 284 14.05 20.85 -6.43
N MET A 285 14.94 20.44 -5.53
CA MET A 285 15.18 21.14 -4.26
C MET A 285 15.67 22.58 -4.48
N LYS A 286 16.56 22.82 -5.46
CA LYS A 286 17.01 24.18 -5.83
C LYS A 286 15.87 25.02 -6.40
N LEU A 287 14.98 24.42 -7.19
CA LEU A 287 13.78 25.10 -7.68
C LEU A 287 12.86 25.50 -6.53
N ARG A 288 12.60 24.59 -5.56
CA ARG A 288 11.81 24.89 -4.36
C ARG A 288 12.41 26.04 -3.55
N GLN A 289 13.72 26.02 -3.32
CA GLN A 289 14.44 27.12 -2.64
C GLN A 289 14.18 28.47 -3.32
N LYS A 290 14.28 28.50 -4.66
CA LYS A 290 14.05 29.71 -5.45
C LYS A 290 12.59 30.19 -5.36
N VAL A 291 11.63 29.30 -5.51
CA VAL A 291 10.18 29.62 -5.47
C VAL A 291 9.78 30.14 -4.09
N LEU A 292 10.28 29.52 -3.03
CA LEU A 292 10.03 29.93 -1.64
C LEU A 292 10.80 31.21 -1.23
N GLY A 293 11.68 31.75 -2.10
CA GLY A 293 12.45 32.95 -1.82
C GLY A 293 13.43 32.80 -0.66
N LEU A 294 13.99 31.60 -0.47
CA LEU A 294 14.86 31.29 0.66
C LEU A 294 16.35 31.43 0.29
N ASP A 295 17.14 32.03 1.18
CA ASP A 295 18.57 32.06 1.05
C ASP A 295 19.20 30.65 1.20
N ASP A 296 18.60 29.83 2.06
CA ASP A 296 18.95 28.43 2.28
C ASP A 296 17.69 27.56 2.40
N LEU A 297 17.73 26.35 1.88
CA LEU A 297 16.67 25.36 2.05
C LEU A 297 17.05 24.41 3.20
N LYS A 298 16.11 24.17 4.10
CA LYS A 298 16.25 23.22 5.21
C LYS A 298 15.23 22.09 5.10
N MET A 299 15.45 20.99 5.80
CA MET A 299 14.52 19.85 5.75
C MET A 299 13.09 20.23 6.17
N TYR A 300 12.90 21.23 7.03
CA TYR A 300 11.58 21.73 7.38
C TYR A 300 10.90 22.58 6.28
N ASP A 301 11.58 22.87 5.17
CA ASP A 301 11.02 23.58 4.01
C ASP A 301 10.60 22.62 2.86
N VAL A 302 10.96 21.33 2.97
CA VAL A 302 10.80 20.33 1.88
C VAL A 302 9.34 19.96 1.62
N TYR A 303 8.46 20.13 2.61
CA TYR A 303 7.03 19.80 2.50
C TYR A 303 6.14 21.01 2.20
N THR A 304 6.66 22.22 2.27
CA THR A 304 5.89 23.45 2.04
C THR A 304 5.31 23.47 0.63
N PRO A 305 3.99 23.65 0.43
CA PRO A 305 3.41 23.80 -0.90
C PRO A 305 4.02 25.00 -1.64
N LEU A 306 4.36 24.82 -2.93
CA LEU A 306 4.90 25.89 -3.76
C LEU A 306 3.79 26.77 -4.36
N SER A 307 2.56 26.31 -4.33
CA SER A 307 1.38 27.07 -4.78
C SER A 307 0.16 26.69 -3.93
N GLN A 308 -0.79 27.61 -3.82
CA GLN A 308 -2.13 27.27 -3.34
C GLN A 308 -2.94 26.71 -4.50
N MET A 309 -3.51 25.52 -4.35
CA MET A 309 -4.43 24.96 -5.31
C MET A 309 -5.84 25.56 -5.08
N ASP A 310 -6.31 26.33 -6.05
CA ASP A 310 -7.67 26.87 -6.04
C ASP A 310 -8.67 25.96 -6.80
N MET A 311 -8.24 24.76 -7.21
CA MET A 311 -9.09 23.80 -7.93
C MET A 311 -9.93 23.02 -6.94
N SER A 312 -11.25 23.12 -7.07
CA SER A 312 -12.22 22.34 -6.31
C SER A 312 -13.17 21.60 -7.24
N PHE A 313 -13.65 20.46 -6.80
CA PHE A 313 -14.60 19.63 -7.54
C PHE A 313 -15.68 19.15 -6.58
N THR A 314 -16.92 19.49 -6.85
CA THR A 314 -18.04 18.80 -6.19
C THR A 314 -18.00 17.32 -6.55
N TYR A 315 -18.62 16.48 -5.73
CA TYR A 315 -18.62 15.04 -6.00
C TYR A 315 -19.21 14.71 -7.38
N ASP A 316 -20.31 15.36 -7.77
CA ASP A 316 -20.93 15.14 -9.09
C ASP A 316 -20.05 15.59 -10.27
N GLU A 317 -19.25 16.65 -10.12
CA GLU A 317 -18.25 17.06 -11.09
C GLU A 317 -17.09 16.07 -11.17
N ALA A 318 -16.66 15.55 -10.02
CA ALA A 318 -15.60 14.56 -9.94
C ALA A 318 -15.99 13.23 -10.60
N LEU A 319 -17.23 12.76 -10.42
CA LEU A 319 -17.74 11.57 -11.12
C LEU A 319 -17.67 11.75 -12.65
N LYS A 320 -18.20 12.85 -13.17
CA LYS A 320 -18.19 13.15 -14.61
C LYS A 320 -16.77 13.28 -15.16
N LYS A 321 -15.87 13.90 -14.37
CA LYS A 321 -14.47 14.04 -14.73
C LYS A 321 -13.79 12.68 -14.78
N SER A 322 -14.01 11.84 -13.78
CA SER A 322 -13.44 10.48 -13.70
C SER A 322 -13.92 9.59 -14.86
N GLU A 323 -15.22 9.58 -15.16
CA GLU A 323 -15.76 8.85 -16.32
C GLU A 323 -15.08 9.29 -17.63
N LYS A 324 -14.94 10.61 -17.84
CA LYS A 324 -14.28 11.15 -19.04
C LYS A 324 -12.81 10.75 -19.13
N VAL A 325 -12.08 10.81 -18.01
CA VAL A 325 -10.64 10.47 -17.93
C VAL A 325 -10.43 8.99 -18.18
N LEU A 326 -11.20 8.15 -17.51
CA LEU A 326 -11.05 6.71 -17.54
C LEU A 326 -11.62 6.06 -18.82
N ALA A 327 -12.38 6.81 -19.63
CA ALA A 327 -12.84 6.34 -20.95
C ALA A 327 -11.69 5.97 -21.91
N ILE A 328 -10.47 6.42 -21.62
CA ILE A 328 -9.28 6.05 -22.42
C ILE A 328 -9.04 4.54 -22.46
N PHE A 329 -9.45 3.79 -21.42
CA PHE A 329 -9.32 2.34 -21.38
C PHE A 329 -10.32 1.57 -22.27
N GLY A 330 -11.33 2.25 -22.79
CA GLY A 330 -12.34 1.67 -23.69
C GLY A 330 -13.64 1.28 -23.00
N GLU A 331 -14.57 0.74 -23.81
CA GLU A 331 -15.97 0.53 -23.42
C GLU A 331 -16.12 -0.40 -22.19
N ALA A 332 -15.42 -1.53 -22.18
CA ALA A 332 -15.51 -2.51 -21.09
C ALA A 332 -15.09 -1.92 -19.72
N TYR A 333 -14.11 -1.02 -19.70
CA TYR A 333 -13.69 -0.31 -18.49
C TYR A 333 -14.72 0.74 -18.11
N SER A 334 -15.17 1.55 -19.08
CA SER A 334 -16.14 2.64 -18.87
C SER A 334 -17.48 2.12 -18.34
N GLU A 335 -17.96 0.97 -18.80
CA GLU A 335 -19.18 0.34 -18.31
C GLU A 335 -19.08 0.01 -16.81
N ARG A 336 -17.95 -0.54 -16.36
CA ARG A 336 -17.73 -0.87 -14.95
C ARG A 336 -17.55 0.37 -14.07
N VAL A 337 -16.86 1.40 -14.57
CA VAL A 337 -16.81 2.71 -13.90
C VAL A 337 -18.22 3.27 -13.72
N HIS A 338 -19.04 3.24 -14.76
CA HIS A 338 -20.42 3.73 -14.70
C HIS A 338 -21.25 2.94 -13.66
N ARG A 339 -21.12 1.62 -13.63
CA ARG A 339 -21.77 0.79 -12.61
C ARG A 339 -21.32 1.17 -11.19
N ALA A 340 -20.02 1.30 -10.97
CA ALA A 340 -19.47 1.68 -9.66
C ALA A 340 -20.04 3.03 -9.18
N PHE A 341 -20.23 3.98 -10.09
CA PHE A 341 -20.71 5.34 -9.78
C PHE A 341 -22.23 5.43 -9.65
N THR A 342 -23.00 4.50 -10.22
CA THR A 342 -24.47 4.55 -10.24
C THR A 342 -25.15 3.49 -9.40
N GLU A 343 -24.49 2.35 -9.12
CA GLU A 343 -25.05 1.22 -8.37
C GLU A 343 -24.69 1.27 -6.86
N ARG A 344 -24.35 2.47 -6.34
CA ARG A 344 -24.09 2.69 -4.91
C ARG A 344 -22.93 1.84 -4.35
N TRP A 345 -21.81 1.77 -5.08
CA TRP A 345 -20.61 1.12 -4.56
C TRP A 345 -19.81 2.05 -3.64
N ILE A 346 -20.14 3.36 -3.56
CA ILE A 346 -19.35 4.38 -2.89
C ILE A 346 -20.08 4.94 -1.68
N ASP A 347 -19.41 4.92 -0.52
CA ASP A 347 -19.81 5.67 0.67
C ASP A 347 -19.03 6.99 0.70
N VAL A 348 -19.72 8.12 0.48
CA VAL A 348 -19.08 9.35 0.00
C VAL A 348 -18.67 10.31 1.11
N HIS A 349 -19.64 10.72 1.94
CA HIS A 349 -19.46 11.88 2.83
C HIS A 349 -18.92 11.50 4.20
N VAL A 350 -18.21 12.46 4.80
CA VAL A 350 -17.79 12.39 6.22
C VAL A 350 -19.02 12.36 7.12
N ASN A 351 -19.04 11.45 8.09
CA ASN A 351 -19.98 11.46 9.19
C ASN A 351 -19.30 11.14 10.52
N LYS A 352 -19.97 11.46 11.63
CA LYS A 352 -19.48 11.10 12.96
C LYS A 352 -19.36 9.58 13.09
N GLY A 353 -18.21 9.12 13.56
CA GLY A 353 -17.93 7.70 13.75
C GLY A 353 -17.50 6.94 12.51
N LYS A 354 -17.56 7.52 11.31
CA LYS A 354 -17.06 6.89 10.08
C LYS A 354 -15.55 6.73 10.13
N ARG A 355 -15.05 5.61 9.63
CA ARG A 355 -13.62 5.36 9.47
C ARG A 355 -12.98 6.44 8.60
N SER A 356 -11.83 6.95 9.04
CA SER A 356 -11.05 7.96 8.33
C SER A 356 -10.31 7.37 7.12
N GLY A 357 -9.84 8.25 6.22
CA GLY A 357 -9.12 7.87 5.01
C GLY A 357 -10.06 7.47 3.87
N ALA A 358 -9.55 6.70 2.93
CA ALA A 358 -10.28 6.11 1.82
C ALA A 358 -9.75 4.69 1.57
N TYR A 359 -10.57 3.85 1.00
CA TYR A 359 -10.18 2.52 0.54
C TYR A 359 -11.16 1.93 -0.46
N SER A 360 -10.69 1.00 -1.26
CA SER A 360 -11.50 0.05 -2.02
C SER A 360 -11.46 -1.33 -1.36
N GLY A 361 -12.60 -1.99 -1.24
CA GLY A 361 -12.73 -3.30 -0.60
C GLY A 361 -13.90 -4.11 -1.12
N GLY A 362 -13.98 -5.33 -0.66
CA GLY A 362 -14.98 -6.30 -1.06
C GLY A 362 -14.40 -7.71 -1.03
N SER A 363 -15.20 -8.71 -1.39
CA SER A 363 -14.78 -10.09 -1.57
C SER A 363 -15.09 -10.57 -2.97
N TYR A 364 -14.73 -11.80 -3.28
CA TYR A 364 -14.94 -12.40 -4.60
C TYR A 364 -16.41 -12.32 -5.07
N ASP A 365 -17.35 -12.47 -4.17
CA ASP A 365 -18.81 -12.51 -4.45
C ASP A 365 -19.52 -11.15 -4.25
N THR A 366 -18.79 -10.07 -4.10
CA THR A 366 -19.37 -8.76 -3.85
C THR A 366 -18.91 -7.73 -4.87
N ASN A 367 -19.60 -6.61 -4.94
CA ASN A 367 -19.05 -5.42 -5.61
C ASN A 367 -17.74 -5.01 -4.94
N ALA A 368 -16.88 -4.32 -5.69
CA ALA A 368 -15.69 -3.67 -5.16
C ALA A 368 -16.07 -2.28 -4.63
N PHE A 369 -16.49 -2.23 -3.38
CA PHE A 369 -16.98 -1.01 -2.74
C PHE A 369 -15.85 -0.03 -2.44
N MET A 370 -16.19 1.25 -2.34
CA MET A 370 -15.24 2.32 -1.98
C MET A 370 -15.77 3.10 -0.77
N LEU A 371 -14.87 3.41 0.19
CA LEU A 371 -15.14 4.36 1.26
C LEU A 371 -14.36 5.63 0.96
N LEU A 372 -15.03 6.78 0.97
CA LEU A 372 -14.43 8.10 0.83
C LEU A 372 -14.80 8.99 2.03
N ASN A 373 -14.05 10.06 2.22
CA ASN A 373 -14.35 11.16 3.13
C ASN A 373 -14.29 12.48 2.34
N TRP A 374 -15.27 12.71 1.48
CA TRP A 374 -15.29 13.73 0.45
C TRP A 374 -15.32 15.16 1.01
N GLN A 375 -14.48 16.08 0.47
CA GLN A 375 -14.32 17.49 0.91
C GLN A 375 -14.17 18.49 -0.24
N ASP A 376 -14.61 18.16 -1.45
CA ASP A 376 -14.59 19.01 -2.65
C ASP A 376 -13.20 19.53 -3.07
N THR A 377 -12.12 18.80 -2.77
CA THR A 377 -10.75 19.19 -3.14
C THR A 377 -10.25 18.47 -4.40
N LEU A 378 -9.18 18.97 -5.01
CA LEU A 378 -8.48 18.24 -6.08
C LEU A 378 -7.92 16.91 -5.57
N ASP A 379 -7.42 16.85 -4.34
CA ASP A 379 -6.91 15.60 -3.73
C ASP A 379 -8.01 14.54 -3.63
N ASN A 380 -9.26 14.94 -3.34
CA ASN A 380 -10.39 14.01 -3.34
C ASN A 380 -10.72 13.48 -4.75
N LEU A 381 -10.53 14.28 -5.80
CA LEU A 381 -10.64 13.78 -7.18
C LEU A 381 -9.56 12.74 -7.49
N TYR A 382 -8.31 12.96 -7.06
CA TYR A 382 -7.25 11.96 -7.17
C TYR A 382 -7.60 10.70 -6.38
N THR A 383 -8.07 10.85 -5.14
CA THR A 383 -8.51 9.72 -4.30
C THR A 383 -9.63 8.91 -4.98
N LEU A 384 -10.67 9.56 -5.52
CA LEU A 384 -11.75 8.87 -6.23
C LEU A 384 -11.21 8.05 -7.41
N VAL A 385 -10.34 8.64 -8.21
CA VAL A 385 -9.75 7.99 -9.38
C VAL A 385 -8.82 6.84 -8.98
N HIS A 386 -8.08 7.00 -7.87
CA HIS A 386 -7.24 5.97 -7.26
C HIS A 386 -8.08 4.77 -6.80
N GLU A 387 -9.08 4.99 -5.93
CA GLU A 387 -9.92 3.92 -5.41
C GLU A 387 -10.74 3.24 -6.53
N THR A 388 -11.10 3.98 -7.57
CA THR A 388 -11.70 3.40 -8.78
C THR A 388 -10.71 2.45 -9.46
N GLY A 389 -9.41 2.73 -9.47
CA GLY A 389 -8.38 1.83 -9.99
C GLY A 389 -8.36 0.48 -9.28
N HIS A 390 -8.36 0.48 -7.94
CA HIS A 390 -8.45 -0.72 -7.14
C HIS A 390 -9.77 -1.48 -7.38
N SER A 391 -10.91 -0.76 -7.36
CA SER A 391 -12.22 -1.36 -7.58
C SER A 391 -12.32 -2.04 -8.93
N LEU A 392 -11.81 -1.42 -9.97
CA LEU A 392 -11.83 -1.99 -11.33
C LEU A 392 -10.84 -3.15 -11.46
N HIS A 393 -9.64 -3.09 -10.85
CA HIS A 393 -8.71 -4.21 -10.80
C HIS A 393 -9.38 -5.44 -10.15
N SER A 394 -9.97 -5.27 -8.97
CA SER A 394 -10.69 -6.33 -8.28
C SER A 394 -11.86 -6.88 -9.11
N THR A 395 -12.64 -6.00 -9.74
CA THR A 395 -13.78 -6.39 -10.58
C THR A 395 -13.33 -7.19 -11.80
N PHE A 396 -12.32 -6.72 -12.54
CA PHE A 396 -11.79 -7.45 -13.70
C PHE A 396 -11.18 -8.79 -13.30
N THR A 397 -10.44 -8.86 -12.19
CA THR A 397 -9.87 -10.10 -11.67
C THR A 397 -10.97 -11.11 -11.36
N ARG A 398 -11.96 -10.74 -10.53
CA ARG A 398 -13.03 -11.63 -10.06
C ARG A 398 -13.96 -12.11 -11.18
N GLU A 399 -14.19 -11.29 -12.20
CA GLU A 399 -14.98 -11.66 -13.38
C GLU A 399 -14.25 -12.64 -14.32
N ASN A 400 -12.93 -12.72 -14.27
CA ASN A 400 -12.13 -13.50 -15.24
C ASN A 400 -11.35 -14.66 -14.61
N GLN A 401 -11.23 -14.73 -13.28
CA GLN A 401 -10.51 -15.79 -12.59
C GLN A 401 -11.43 -16.60 -11.69
N PRO A 402 -11.18 -17.90 -11.49
CA PRO A 402 -11.83 -18.66 -10.43
C PRO A 402 -11.40 -18.12 -9.05
N TYR A 403 -12.16 -18.44 -8.01
CA TYR A 403 -11.92 -17.93 -6.65
C TYR A 403 -10.45 -18.07 -6.20
N VAL A 404 -9.85 -19.24 -6.41
CA VAL A 404 -8.45 -19.52 -6.03
C VAL A 404 -7.43 -18.52 -6.62
N TYR A 405 -7.77 -17.86 -7.71
CA TYR A 405 -6.98 -16.81 -8.38
C TYR A 405 -7.68 -15.46 -8.45
N GLY A 406 -8.77 -15.32 -7.71
CA GLY A 406 -9.67 -14.16 -7.73
C GLY A 406 -9.18 -12.91 -6.99
N ASP A 407 -7.95 -12.94 -6.50
CA ASP A 407 -7.24 -11.83 -5.89
C ASP A 407 -5.90 -11.59 -6.60
N TYR A 408 -5.13 -10.58 -6.21
CA TYR A 408 -3.82 -10.25 -6.80
C TYR A 408 -2.81 -9.87 -5.72
N SER A 409 -1.51 -10.03 -6.05
CA SER A 409 -0.42 -9.71 -5.13
C SER A 409 -0.43 -8.24 -4.72
N ILE A 410 -0.14 -7.96 -3.44
CA ILE A 410 0.05 -6.60 -2.92
C ILE A 410 1.13 -5.84 -3.70
N PHE A 411 2.12 -6.54 -4.23
CA PHE A 411 3.17 -5.97 -5.09
C PHE A 411 2.62 -5.30 -6.35
N LEU A 412 1.47 -5.78 -6.86
CA LEU A 412 0.81 -5.26 -8.05
C LEU A 412 -0.36 -4.31 -7.74
N ALA A 413 -0.85 -4.32 -6.50
CA ALA A 413 -2.12 -3.67 -6.14
C ALA A 413 -2.17 -2.18 -6.50
N GLU A 414 -1.10 -1.43 -6.19
CA GLU A 414 -1.04 0.02 -6.39
C GLU A 414 -0.77 0.44 -7.84
N ILE A 415 -0.42 -0.50 -8.73
CA ILE A 415 -0.13 -0.15 -10.13
C ILE A 415 -1.40 0.31 -10.84
N ALA A 416 -2.54 -0.34 -10.59
CA ALA A 416 -3.80 0.02 -11.24
C ALA A 416 -4.32 1.39 -10.76
N SER A 417 -4.33 1.64 -9.46
CA SER A 417 -4.76 2.89 -8.85
C SER A 417 -3.89 4.06 -9.29
N THR A 418 -2.57 3.91 -9.22
CA THR A 418 -1.60 4.94 -9.61
C THR A 418 -1.57 5.18 -11.13
N THR A 419 -1.86 4.16 -11.96
CA THR A 419 -2.03 4.36 -13.42
C THR A 419 -3.19 5.31 -13.70
N ASN A 420 -4.31 5.15 -13.01
CA ASN A 420 -5.45 6.05 -13.12
C ASN A 420 -5.09 7.50 -12.72
N GLU A 421 -4.35 7.70 -11.63
CA GLU A 421 -3.88 9.02 -11.19
C GLU A 421 -2.97 9.69 -12.24
N ASN A 422 -2.06 8.93 -12.84
CA ASN A 422 -1.19 9.46 -13.89
C ASN A 422 -1.97 9.87 -15.14
N ILE A 423 -2.98 9.10 -15.54
CA ILE A 423 -3.87 9.45 -16.65
C ILE A 423 -4.71 10.69 -16.32
N LEU A 424 -5.18 10.82 -15.07
CA LEU A 424 -5.85 12.04 -14.61
C LEU A 424 -4.91 13.25 -14.72
N THR A 425 -3.68 13.14 -14.24
CA THR A 425 -2.67 14.21 -14.32
C THR A 425 -2.44 14.65 -15.78
N GLU A 426 -2.22 13.69 -16.69
CA GLU A 426 -2.06 13.97 -18.13
C GLU A 426 -3.28 14.68 -18.73
N THR A 427 -4.48 14.27 -18.32
CA THR A 427 -5.72 14.89 -18.82
C THR A 427 -5.86 16.31 -18.29
N LEU A 428 -5.61 16.53 -17.01
CA LEU A 428 -5.66 17.85 -16.39
C LEU A 428 -4.65 18.81 -17.04
N LEU A 429 -3.41 18.37 -17.27
CA LEU A 429 -2.38 19.16 -17.96
C LEU A 429 -2.74 19.51 -19.39
N LYS A 430 -3.47 18.66 -20.12
CA LYS A 430 -3.97 18.94 -21.47
C LYS A 430 -5.13 19.94 -21.49
N GLU A 431 -5.96 19.95 -20.46
CA GLU A 431 -7.17 20.78 -20.39
C GLU A 431 -6.93 22.16 -19.78
N VAL A 432 -6.04 22.27 -18.81
CA VAL A 432 -5.75 23.53 -18.11
C VAL A 432 -5.08 24.53 -19.06
N LYS A 433 -5.60 25.76 -19.07
CA LYS A 433 -5.12 26.83 -19.98
C LYS A 433 -4.37 27.93 -19.26
N ASP A 434 -4.59 28.08 -17.98
CA ASP A 434 -3.93 29.10 -17.17
C ASP A 434 -2.65 28.53 -16.52
N ASP A 435 -1.64 29.39 -16.45
CA ASP A 435 -0.30 29.00 -15.96
C ASP A 435 -0.31 28.71 -14.45
N LYS A 436 -1.24 29.29 -13.64
CA LYS A 436 -1.32 29.08 -12.19
C LYS A 436 -1.79 27.66 -11.84
N ASN A 437 -2.92 27.23 -12.43
CA ASN A 437 -3.41 25.86 -12.22
C ASN A 437 -2.45 24.82 -12.82
N ARG A 438 -1.81 25.15 -13.96
CA ARG A 438 -0.80 24.29 -14.56
C ARG A 438 0.41 24.10 -13.62
N PHE A 439 0.89 25.18 -13.01
CA PHE A 439 1.93 25.13 -12.00
C PHE A 439 1.54 24.23 -10.82
N ALA A 440 0.31 24.38 -10.31
CA ALA A 440 -0.18 23.59 -9.18
C ALA A 440 -0.23 22.09 -9.49
N ILE A 441 -0.73 21.69 -10.67
CA ILE A 441 -0.77 20.27 -11.09
C ILE A 441 0.64 19.70 -11.25
N LEU A 442 1.56 20.44 -11.88
CA LEU A 442 2.95 20.00 -12.03
C LEU A 442 3.65 19.83 -10.67
N ASN A 443 3.44 20.79 -9.75
CA ASN A 443 3.99 20.70 -8.40
C ASN A 443 3.43 19.51 -7.62
N HIS A 444 2.11 19.27 -7.70
CA HIS A 444 1.47 18.11 -7.08
C HIS A 444 2.10 16.80 -7.55
N TYR A 445 2.28 16.62 -8.85
CA TYR A 445 2.95 15.45 -9.40
C TYR A 445 4.40 15.31 -8.93
N LEU A 446 5.18 16.38 -8.96
CA LEU A 446 6.61 16.35 -8.58
C LEU A 446 6.77 16.05 -7.08
N ASP A 447 5.90 16.60 -6.23
CA ASP A 447 5.88 16.28 -4.80
C ASP A 447 5.45 14.83 -4.53
N GLY A 448 4.46 14.32 -5.25
CA GLY A 448 4.06 12.91 -5.21
C GLY A 448 5.22 11.99 -5.61
N PHE A 449 5.89 12.27 -6.71
CA PHE A 449 7.06 11.53 -7.18
C PHE A 449 8.22 11.56 -6.16
N LYS A 450 8.51 12.74 -5.59
CA LYS A 450 9.50 12.90 -4.51
C LYS A 450 9.17 11.99 -3.32
N GLY A 451 7.92 11.99 -2.87
CA GLY A 451 7.46 11.22 -1.72
C GLY A 451 7.42 9.72 -1.95
N THR A 452 7.06 9.30 -3.17
CA THR A 452 6.79 7.89 -3.47
C THR A 452 8.01 7.17 -4.08
N ILE A 453 8.81 7.82 -4.91
CA ILE A 453 10.01 7.20 -5.47
C ILE A 453 11.26 7.54 -4.64
N PHE A 454 11.64 8.80 -4.55
CA PHE A 454 12.91 9.15 -3.92
C PHE A 454 12.91 8.82 -2.42
N ARG A 455 11.90 9.26 -1.68
CA ARG A 455 11.83 9.05 -0.23
C ARG A 455 11.68 7.56 0.12
N GLN A 456 10.84 6.82 -0.57
CA GLN A 456 10.66 5.40 -0.28
C GLN A 456 11.89 4.57 -0.65
N THR A 457 12.64 4.96 -1.69
CA THR A 457 13.92 4.32 -2.01
C THR A 457 15.00 4.67 -0.99
N GLN A 458 15.03 5.91 -0.46
CA GLN A 458 15.88 6.26 0.68
C GLN A 458 15.62 5.36 1.88
N PHE A 459 14.35 5.11 2.20
CA PHE A 459 13.95 4.21 3.28
C PHE A 459 14.38 2.76 2.99
N ALA A 460 14.17 2.28 1.77
CA ALA A 460 14.62 0.97 1.35
C ALA A 460 16.15 0.81 1.48
N GLU A 461 16.92 1.81 1.05
CA GLU A 461 18.38 1.78 1.17
C GLU A 461 18.83 1.78 2.65
N PHE A 462 18.18 2.56 3.51
CA PHE A 462 18.44 2.54 4.95
C PHE A 462 18.09 1.18 5.56
N GLU A 463 16.90 0.64 5.28
CA GLU A 463 16.44 -0.65 5.77
C GLU A 463 17.40 -1.78 5.37
N HIS A 464 17.83 -1.80 4.11
CA HIS A 464 18.79 -2.80 3.65
C HIS A 464 20.13 -2.66 4.35
N ALA A 465 20.65 -1.45 4.50
CA ALA A 465 21.94 -1.20 5.15
C ALA A 465 21.95 -1.69 6.62
N ILE A 466 20.87 -1.47 7.39
CA ILE A 466 20.81 -1.91 8.79
C ILE A 466 20.68 -3.44 8.91
N HIS A 467 19.98 -4.10 7.98
CA HIS A 467 19.89 -5.57 7.96
C HIS A 467 21.25 -6.22 7.62
N VAL A 468 21.95 -5.70 6.63
CA VAL A 468 23.30 -6.15 6.27
C VAL A 468 24.27 -5.92 7.41
N ALA A 469 24.27 -4.73 8.01
CA ALA A 469 25.13 -4.42 9.15
C ALA A 469 24.94 -5.39 10.32
N ASP A 470 23.68 -5.73 10.67
CA ASP A 470 23.40 -6.73 11.71
C ASP A 470 23.87 -8.13 11.33
N GLN A 471 23.70 -8.55 10.08
CA GLN A 471 24.21 -9.84 9.58
C GLN A 471 25.74 -9.92 9.67
N GLU A 472 26.43 -8.82 9.46
CA GLU A 472 27.90 -8.69 9.57
C GLU A 472 28.37 -8.55 11.04
N GLY A 473 27.45 -8.50 12.00
CA GLY A 473 27.74 -8.40 13.43
C GLY A 473 27.93 -6.97 13.94
N GLN A 474 27.60 -5.96 13.15
CA GLN A 474 27.60 -4.57 13.60
C GLN A 474 26.46 -4.33 14.59
N VAL A 475 26.76 -3.66 15.69
CA VAL A 475 25.73 -3.24 16.65
C VAL A 475 25.03 -1.99 16.17
N LEU A 476 23.71 -2.06 16.00
CA LEU A 476 22.88 -0.93 15.59
C LEU A 476 22.60 0.00 16.79
N THR A 477 23.60 0.80 17.16
CA THR A 477 23.44 1.83 18.20
C THR A 477 22.69 3.05 17.65
N SER A 478 22.14 3.90 18.51
CA SER A 478 21.52 5.16 18.08
C SER A 478 22.49 6.03 17.28
N GLU A 479 23.75 6.11 17.67
CA GLU A 479 24.80 6.86 16.94
C GLU A 479 25.00 6.29 15.52
N TYR A 480 25.07 4.96 15.38
CA TYR A 480 25.21 4.32 14.07
C TYR A 480 24.00 4.65 13.17
N LEU A 481 22.77 4.47 13.70
CA LEU A 481 21.53 4.73 12.96
C LEU A 481 21.38 6.20 12.57
N ASN A 482 21.68 7.12 13.50
CA ASN A 482 21.63 8.56 13.25
C ASN A 482 22.61 8.98 12.14
N ASN A 483 23.86 8.51 12.21
CA ASN A 483 24.86 8.83 11.19
C ASN A 483 24.46 8.27 9.82
N LEU A 484 24.09 7.01 9.74
CA LEU A 484 23.64 6.36 8.50
C LEU A 484 22.46 7.10 7.87
N TYR A 485 21.45 7.45 8.69
CA TYR A 485 20.25 8.13 8.19
C TYR A 485 20.59 9.56 7.70
N ALA A 486 21.41 10.30 8.46
CA ALA A 486 21.85 11.64 8.08
C ALA A 486 22.66 11.63 6.76
N GLU A 487 23.56 10.67 6.59
CA GLU A 487 24.33 10.51 5.35
C GLU A 487 23.46 10.19 4.15
N LEU A 488 22.49 9.30 4.31
CA LEU A 488 21.52 9.00 3.26
C LEU A 488 20.63 10.20 2.95
N ASN A 489 20.18 10.94 3.96
CA ASN A 489 19.41 12.16 3.74
C ASN A 489 20.20 13.22 2.97
N GLU A 490 21.46 13.47 3.32
CA GLU A 490 22.33 14.36 2.58
C GLU A 490 22.53 13.90 1.14
N LYS A 491 22.78 12.61 0.92
CA LYS A 491 22.90 12.00 -0.40
C LYS A 491 21.65 12.24 -1.27
N TYR A 492 20.47 12.01 -0.71
CA TYR A 492 19.20 12.12 -1.45
C TYR A 492 18.79 13.56 -1.71
N TYR A 493 18.82 14.43 -0.72
CA TYR A 493 18.31 15.79 -0.82
C TYR A 493 19.38 16.84 -1.17
N GLY A 494 20.66 16.51 -1.05
CA GLY A 494 21.75 17.46 -1.25
C GLY A 494 21.82 18.55 -0.17
N LEU A 495 21.18 18.32 0.97
CA LEU A 495 21.16 19.22 2.13
C LEU A 495 22.09 18.69 3.21
N THR A 496 23.09 19.50 3.62
CA THR A 496 24.15 19.05 4.53
C THR A 496 23.59 18.63 5.89
N LYS A 497 24.16 17.58 6.47
CA LYS A 497 23.74 17.09 7.80
C LYS A 497 24.03 18.07 8.92
N GLU A 498 25.08 18.88 8.80
CA GLU A 498 25.42 19.92 9.77
C GLU A 498 24.36 21.01 9.87
N ASP A 499 23.77 21.37 8.73
CA ASP A 499 22.71 22.38 8.64
C ASP A 499 21.33 21.81 8.98
N ASN A 500 21.17 20.49 8.99
CA ASN A 500 19.91 19.78 9.17
C ASN A 500 20.01 18.74 10.28
N HIS A 501 20.63 19.08 11.38
CA HIS A 501 20.96 18.18 12.50
C HIS A 501 19.79 17.27 12.92
N PHE A 502 18.57 17.78 13.03
CA PHE A 502 17.44 17.01 13.55
C PHE A 502 16.96 15.88 12.63
N ILE A 503 17.25 15.92 11.32
CA ILE A 503 16.80 14.88 10.39
C ILE A 503 17.40 13.51 10.72
N GLN A 504 18.55 13.45 11.39
CA GLN A 504 19.20 12.22 11.79
C GLN A 504 18.32 11.32 12.68
N TYR A 505 17.29 11.89 13.33
CA TYR A 505 16.37 11.16 14.21
C TYR A 505 15.10 10.67 13.50
N GLU A 506 14.91 11.00 12.21
CA GLU A 506 13.67 10.67 11.49
C GLU A 506 13.41 9.17 11.39
N TRP A 507 14.46 8.34 11.29
CA TRP A 507 14.29 6.87 11.26
C TRP A 507 13.50 6.33 12.44
N ALA A 508 13.60 6.97 13.62
CA ALA A 508 12.91 6.56 14.83
C ALA A 508 11.38 6.74 14.75
N ARG A 509 10.91 7.57 13.81
CA ARG A 509 9.49 7.87 13.59
C ARG A 509 8.81 6.98 12.53
N ILE A 510 9.57 6.18 11.81
CA ILE A 510 9.07 5.48 10.61
C ILE A 510 8.66 4.04 10.97
N PRO A 511 7.34 3.75 11.09
CA PRO A 511 6.86 2.42 11.46
C PRO A 511 7.20 1.36 10.41
N HIS A 512 7.36 1.77 9.15
CA HIS A 512 7.65 0.85 8.04
C HIS A 512 8.97 0.07 8.21
N PHE A 513 9.94 0.55 8.99
CA PHE A 513 11.16 -0.21 9.27
C PHE A 513 10.93 -1.46 10.15
N TYR A 514 9.70 -1.62 10.66
CA TYR A 514 9.27 -2.83 11.37
C TYR A 514 8.54 -3.82 10.46
N TYR A 515 8.26 -3.47 9.18
CA TYR A 515 7.45 -4.27 8.24
C TYR A 515 8.25 -5.12 7.24
N ASN A 516 9.52 -5.33 7.47
CA ASN A 516 10.40 -6.25 6.76
C ASN A 516 10.39 -6.10 5.22
N TYR A 517 11.13 -5.13 4.72
CA TYR A 517 11.28 -4.85 3.28
C TYR A 517 9.98 -4.55 2.54
N TYR A 518 9.11 -3.77 3.16
CA TYR A 518 7.82 -3.41 2.56
C TYR A 518 7.90 -2.20 1.61
N VAL A 519 8.69 -1.16 1.95
CA VAL A 519 8.58 0.18 1.34
C VAL A 519 9.00 0.29 -0.12
N PHE A 520 9.87 -0.60 -0.61
CA PHE A 520 10.35 -0.57 -2.00
C PHE A 520 9.19 -0.71 -3.00
N GLN A 521 8.12 -1.39 -2.62
CA GLN A 521 6.94 -1.64 -3.44
C GLN A 521 6.23 -0.35 -3.85
N TYR A 522 6.26 0.69 -3.01
CA TYR A 522 5.72 2.00 -3.37
C TYR A 522 6.44 2.59 -4.59
N ALA A 523 7.77 2.55 -4.59
CA ALA A 523 8.57 3.13 -5.67
C ALA A 523 8.46 2.32 -6.97
N THR A 524 8.55 0.99 -6.89
CA THR A 524 8.42 0.13 -8.07
C THR A 524 7.02 0.19 -8.68
N GLY A 525 5.99 0.18 -7.85
CA GLY A 525 4.59 0.29 -8.30
C GLY A 525 4.29 1.63 -8.96
N PHE A 526 4.74 2.73 -8.36
CA PHE A 526 4.56 4.08 -8.92
C PHE A 526 5.28 4.25 -10.27
N ALA A 527 6.52 3.77 -10.38
CA ALA A 527 7.27 3.83 -11.63
C ALA A 527 6.64 2.98 -12.74
N ALA A 528 6.18 1.77 -12.42
CA ALA A 528 5.47 0.92 -13.36
C ALA A 528 4.16 1.57 -13.84
N ALA A 529 3.41 2.19 -12.94
CA ALA A 529 2.19 2.91 -13.27
C ALA A 529 2.43 4.12 -14.17
N ASN A 530 3.50 4.90 -13.94
CA ASN A 530 3.92 5.98 -14.83
C ASN A 530 4.23 5.46 -16.24
N TYR A 531 5.00 4.39 -16.35
CA TYR A 531 5.37 3.77 -17.61
C TYR A 531 4.13 3.28 -18.38
N LEU A 532 3.21 2.60 -17.71
CA LEU A 532 1.97 2.11 -18.32
C LEU A 532 1.07 3.27 -18.76
N ALA A 533 0.89 4.28 -17.90
CA ALA A 533 0.06 5.45 -18.21
C ALA A 533 0.56 6.19 -19.46
N GLU A 534 1.88 6.40 -19.58
CA GLU A 534 2.47 7.03 -20.76
C GLU A 534 2.15 6.25 -22.04
N ARG A 535 2.31 4.94 -22.05
CA ARG A 535 2.02 4.07 -23.21
C ARG A 535 0.53 4.09 -23.57
N ILE A 536 -0.34 4.05 -22.57
CA ILE A 536 -1.80 4.12 -22.77
C ILE A 536 -2.22 5.45 -23.36
N VAL A 537 -1.68 6.57 -22.85
CA VAL A 537 -2.00 7.94 -23.31
C VAL A 537 -1.48 8.17 -24.74
N ASN A 538 -0.35 7.56 -25.12
CA ASN A 538 0.19 7.61 -26.47
C ASN A 538 -0.64 6.81 -27.50
N GLY A 539 -1.66 6.06 -27.05
CA GLY A 539 -2.75 5.57 -27.87
C GLY A 539 -2.53 4.30 -28.63
N ASN A 540 -1.48 3.50 -28.31
CA ASN A 540 -1.31 2.17 -28.88
C ASN A 540 -2.40 1.20 -28.38
N PRO A 541 -3.27 0.62 -29.27
CA PRO A 541 -4.30 -0.31 -28.84
C PRO A 541 -3.75 -1.57 -28.12
N GLU A 542 -2.58 -2.06 -28.54
CA GLU A 542 -1.96 -3.24 -27.95
C GLU A 542 -1.57 -3.00 -26.49
N ASP A 543 -1.09 -1.81 -26.14
CA ASP A 543 -0.75 -1.45 -24.77
C ASP A 543 -1.97 -1.40 -23.86
N LYS A 544 -3.11 -0.91 -24.38
CA LYS A 544 -4.38 -0.90 -23.64
C LYS A 544 -4.90 -2.31 -23.40
N GLU A 545 -4.83 -3.16 -24.40
CA GLU A 545 -5.23 -4.57 -24.28
C GLU A 545 -4.34 -5.31 -23.28
N ALA A 546 -3.03 -5.11 -23.34
CA ALA A 546 -2.07 -5.69 -22.40
C ALA A 546 -2.36 -5.25 -20.95
N TYR A 547 -2.67 -3.97 -20.74
CA TYR A 547 -3.07 -3.45 -19.44
C TYR A 547 -4.39 -4.06 -18.94
N LEU A 548 -5.42 -4.16 -19.80
CA LEU A 548 -6.66 -4.82 -19.42
C LEU A 548 -6.47 -6.31 -19.11
N ASN A 549 -5.56 -6.99 -19.78
CA ASN A 549 -5.22 -8.39 -19.50
C ASN A 549 -4.48 -8.51 -18.15
N TYR A 550 -3.63 -7.52 -17.78
CA TYR A 550 -3.06 -7.44 -16.45
C TYR A 550 -4.15 -7.34 -15.36
N LEU A 551 -5.16 -6.48 -15.52
CA LEU A 551 -6.27 -6.36 -14.58
C LEU A 551 -7.09 -7.65 -14.42
N LYS A 552 -7.13 -8.51 -15.43
CA LYS A 552 -7.88 -9.77 -15.44
C LYS A 552 -7.09 -10.96 -14.87
N ALA A 553 -5.77 -10.80 -14.72
CA ALA A 553 -4.89 -11.94 -14.47
C ALA A 553 -5.00 -12.47 -13.03
N GLY A 554 -5.25 -11.61 -12.05
CA GLY A 554 -5.25 -12.00 -10.65
C GLY A 554 -3.97 -12.74 -10.25
N ASN A 555 -4.12 -13.76 -9.41
CA ASN A 555 -3.05 -14.65 -8.97
C ASN A 555 -2.87 -15.90 -9.86
N SER A 556 -3.29 -15.86 -11.13
CA SER A 556 -3.17 -17.01 -12.06
C SER A 556 -1.74 -17.27 -12.54
N ASP A 557 -0.81 -16.40 -12.23
CA ASP A 557 0.63 -16.51 -12.54
C ASP A 557 1.43 -15.71 -11.48
N TYR A 558 2.75 -15.88 -11.47
CA TYR A 558 3.64 -15.09 -10.62
C TYR A 558 3.52 -13.59 -10.92
N PRO A 559 3.58 -12.71 -9.90
CA PRO A 559 3.38 -11.26 -10.07
C PRO A 559 4.26 -10.64 -11.15
N LEU A 560 5.53 -11.03 -11.24
CA LEU A 560 6.42 -10.51 -12.28
C LEU A 560 6.00 -10.95 -13.68
N ASN A 561 5.52 -12.18 -13.84
CA ASN A 561 5.03 -12.66 -15.14
C ASN A 561 3.77 -11.89 -15.55
N VAL A 562 2.87 -11.63 -14.59
CA VAL A 562 1.65 -10.86 -14.83
C VAL A 562 1.99 -9.45 -15.34
N ILE A 563 2.89 -8.74 -14.67
CA ILE A 563 3.23 -7.36 -15.05
C ILE A 563 4.13 -7.31 -16.31
N THR A 564 4.96 -8.32 -16.53
CA THR A 564 5.77 -8.42 -17.76
C THR A 564 4.88 -8.58 -18.99
N LYS A 565 3.78 -9.32 -18.89
CA LYS A 565 2.78 -9.44 -19.98
C LYS A 565 2.08 -8.10 -20.26
N ALA A 566 2.01 -7.18 -19.30
CA ALA A 566 1.58 -5.80 -19.51
C ALA A 566 2.66 -4.90 -20.14
N GLY A 567 3.87 -5.43 -20.35
CA GLY A 567 4.99 -4.73 -20.97
C GLY A 567 5.97 -4.07 -20.01
N VAL A 568 5.92 -4.41 -18.71
CA VAL A 568 6.85 -3.88 -17.70
C VAL A 568 7.76 -4.99 -17.19
N ASP A 569 9.03 -4.94 -17.54
CA ASP A 569 10.05 -5.79 -16.93
C ASP A 569 10.63 -5.08 -15.70
N MET A 570 10.23 -5.51 -14.50
CA MET A 570 10.67 -4.89 -13.25
C MET A 570 12.10 -5.25 -12.83
N THR A 571 12.74 -6.21 -13.49
CA THR A 571 14.16 -6.51 -13.31
C THR A 571 15.07 -5.54 -14.08
N SER A 572 14.52 -4.91 -15.14
CA SER A 572 15.19 -3.89 -15.96
C SER A 572 15.06 -2.49 -15.34
N ALA A 573 15.99 -1.58 -15.64
CA ALA A 573 15.89 -0.17 -15.31
C ALA A 573 14.92 0.61 -16.22
N ASP A 574 14.48 0.05 -17.33
CA ASP A 574 13.80 0.78 -18.40
C ASP A 574 12.52 1.50 -17.95
N TYR A 575 11.70 0.85 -17.12
CA TYR A 575 10.46 1.46 -16.62
C TYR A 575 10.73 2.58 -15.59
N LEU A 576 11.82 2.45 -14.81
CA LEU A 576 12.28 3.47 -13.87
C LEU A 576 12.83 4.68 -14.65
N ASP A 577 13.70 4.46 -15.62
CA ASP A 577 14.29 5.52 -16.46
C ASP A 577 13.18 6.28 -17.22
N ALA A 578 12.15 5.58 -17.69
CA ALA A 578 10.98 6.21 -18.30
C ALA A 578 10.23 7.11 -17.32
N ALA A 579 10.00 6.66 -16.07
CA ALA A 579 9.37 7.48 -15.04
C ALA A 579 10.21 8.72 -14.70
N PHE A 580 11.54 8.59 -14.62
CA PHE A 580 12.44 9.72 -14.40
C PHE A 580 12.49 10.69 -15.57
N ARG A 581 12.35 10.23 -16.81
CA ARG A 581 12.22 11.09 -17.99
C ARG A 581 10.95 11.95 -17.89
N VAL A 582 9.82 11.37 -17.53
CA VAL A 582 8.57 12.13 -17.31
C VAL A 582 8.74 13.14 -16.17
N PHE A 583 9.39 12.75 -15.07
CA PHE A 583 9.71 13.66 -13.97
C PHE A 583 10.54 14.86 -14.45
N GLU A 584 11.60 14.62 -15.23
CA GLU A 584 12.46 15.68 -15.76
C GLU A 584 11.71 16.61 -16.72
N GLU A 585 10.90 16.09 -17.63
CA GLU A 585 10.06 16.87 -18.54
C GLU A 585 9.14 17.82 -17.76
N ARG A 586 8.47 17.33 -16.74
CA ARG A 586 7.60 18.14 -15.87
C ARG A 586 8.36 19.14 -15.02
N LEU A 587 9.55 18.78 -14.54
CA LEU A 587 10.43 19.68 -13.82
C LEU A 587 10.88 20.85 -14.70
N VAL A 588 11.28 20.58 -15.97
CA VAL A 588 11.65 21.63 -16.96
C VAL A 588 10.45 22.55 -17.22
N GLU A 589 9.27 22.00 -17.34
CA GLU A 589 8.07 22.80 -17.55
C GLU A 589 7.78 23.72 -16.33
N LEU A 590 7.90 23.20 -15.11
CA LEU A 590 7.73 23.97 -13.88
C LEU A 590 8.79 25.09 -13.77
N GLU A 591 10.04 24.81 -14.10
CA GLU A 591 11.13 25.82 -14.17
C GLU A 591 10.84 26.95 -15.15
N ASN A 592 10.24 26.62 -16.31
CA ASN A 592 9.84 27.61 -17.30
C ASN A 592 8.71 28.51 -16.77
N LEU A 593 7.72 27.95 -16.04
CA LEU A 593 6.66 28.75 -15.39
C LEU A 593 7.24 29.68 -14.31
N VAL A 594 8.17 29.17 -13.48
CA VAL A 594 8.89 29.99 -12.48
C VAL A 594 9.66 31.13 -13.14
N THR A 595 10.28 30.88 -14.29
CA THR A 595 11.02 31.91 -15.03
C THR A 595 10.10 33.01 -15.59
N LYS A 596 8.84 32.69 -15.90
CA LYS A 596 7.79 33.65 -16.28
C LYS A 596 7.21 34.42 -15.09
N GLY A 597 7.56 34.08 -13.85
CA GLY A 597 7.06 34.75 -12.65
C GLY A 597 5.74 34.22 -12.09
N VAL A 598 5.24 33.09 -12.58
CA VAL A 598 3.92 32.52 -12.20
C VAL A 598 3.78 32.23 -10.70
N HIS A 599 4.88 32.07 -9.97
CA HIS A 599 4.93 31.77 -8.53
C HIS A 599 4.82 33.00 -7.62
N ASN A 600 4.78 34.21 -8.17
CA ASN A 600 4.79 35.48 -7.41
C ASN A 600 3.38 36.09 -7.26
N ASP A 601 2.35 35.48 -7.82
CA ASP A 601 0.96 35.91 -7.76
C ASP A 601 0.16 35.01 -6.78
#